data_6a17ec5fb11321b8484b9fae1d94f017
#
_entry.id   6a17ec5fb11321b8484b9fae1d94f017
#
_cell.length_a   1.000
_cell.length_b   1.000
_cell.length_c   1.000
_cell.angle_alpha   90.00
_cell.angle_beta   90.00
_cell.angle_gamma   90.00
#
_symmetry.space_group_name_H-M   'P 1'
#
loop_
_entity.id
_entity.type
_entity.pdbx_description
1 polymer ?
#
loop_
_entity_poly.entity_id
_entity_poly.type
_entity_poly.pdbx_seq_one_letter_code
_entity_poly.pdbx_strand_id
1 'polypeptide(L)'
;MDRKTDLRLWAVLFWLAAWQIAAMALAAVYPHGELLLASPADVLLRLGQLAVTAAFWRTVAWSAVRIFGGFLLATVLAVALAALAAWKQWFRGLMAPLVAAVKAVPVASFIILALVWLNSQSLSLFISALMVLPPVYLNGLEGICRTDRRLLEMARVFRVPLGRRLRGIYLPQVMPYFRTAVSLGLGLCWKAGAAAEIIGLPAGSMGERLYTAKVYFQTADLFAWTVTIVAVSVVFERLFLALVDRLMGKAGL
;
A
#
# COMPACT_ATOMS: atom_id res chain seq x y z
N MET A 1 7.54 11.24 21.19
CA MET A 1 8.44 12.11 20.40
C MET A 1 7.82 12.32 19.03
N ASP A 2 6.92 13.32 18.93
CA ASP A 2 6.24 13.70 17.69
C ASP A 2 7.22 14.41 16.76
N ARG A 3 7.91 13.68 15.90
CA ARG A 3 8.42 14.26 14.67
C ARG A 3 7.28 14.25 13.65
N LYS A 4 6.38 15.24 13.76
CA LYS A 4 5.70 15.75 12.57
C LYS A 4 6.82 16.14 11.62
N THR A 5 6.99 15.39 10.55
CA THR A 5 7.77 15.83 9.38
C THR A 5 7.02 17.04 8.85
N ASP A 6 7.34 18.21 9.39
CA ASP A 6 6.97 19.47 8.77
C ASP A 6 7.58 19.41 7.36
N LEU A 7 6.75 19.03 6.40
CA LEU A 7 7.04 19.25 4.99
C LEU A 7 7.29 20.76 4.87
N ARG A 8 8.57 21.14 4.94
CA ARG A 8 8.94 22.54 4.85
C ARG A 8 8.56 23.00 3.45
N LEU A 9 7.53 23.82 3.35
CA LEU A 9 6.99 24.30 2.07
C LEU A 9 8.10 24.80 1.13
N TRP A 10 9.15 25.43 1.69
CA TRP A 10 10.29 25.86 0.90
C TRP A 10 11.02 24.71 0.20
N ALA A 11 11.11 23.52 0.85
CA ALA A 11 11.80 22.38 0.25
C ALA A 11 10.97 21.79 -0.92
N VAL A 12 9.65 21.76 -0.78
CA VAL A 12 8.75 21.34 -1.88
C VAL A 12 8.84 22.33 -3.04
N LEU A 13 8.78 23.62 -2.74
CA LEU A 13 8.90 24.69 -3.76
C LEU A 13 10.27 24.65 -4.46
N PHE A 14 11.35 24.41 -3.71
CA PHE A 14 12.69 24.24 -4.29
C PHE A 14 12.75 23.09 -5.30
N TRP A 15 12.23 21.91 -4.95
CA TRP A 15 12.26 20.76 -5.84
C TRP A 15 11.33 20.93 -7.06
N LEU A 16 10.17 21.59 -6.90
CA LEU A 16 9.29 21.93 -8.02
C LEU A 16 9.96 22.94 -8.97
N ALA A 17 10.64 23.96 -8.42
CA ALA A 17 11.39 24.92 -9.23
C ALA A 17 12.57 24.24 -9.95
N ALA A 18 13.32 23.39 -9.28
CA ALA A 18 14.41 22.64 -9.88
C ALA A 18 13.92 21.73 -11.02
N TRP A 19 12.78 21.05 -10.83
CA TRP A 19 12.15 20.27 -11.90
C TRP A 19 11.69 21.14 -13.06
N GLN A 20 11.04 22.28 -12.80
CA GLN A 20 10.62 23.21 -13.84
C GLN A 20 11.80 23.72 -14.66
N ILE A 21 12.90 24.12 -14.01
CA ILE A 21 14.13 24.60 -14.68
C ILE A 21 14.74 23.47 -15.53
N ALA A 22 14.81 22.25 -14.99
CA ALA A 22 15.33 21.10 -15.74
C ALA A 22 14.50 20.80 -16.99
N ALA A 23 13.16 20.84 -16.90
CA ALA A 23 12.28 20.64 -18.04
C ALA A 23 12.47 21.73 -19.12
N MET A 24 12.57 22.99 -18.70
CA MET A 24 12.83 24.11 -19.61
C MET A 24 14.20 24.02 -20.28
N ALA A 25 15.24 23.64 -19.52
CA ALA A 25 16.59 23.44 -20.06
C ALA A 25 16.63 22.30 -21.11
N LEU A 26 15.96 21.20 -20.86
CA LEU A 26 15.86 20.09 -21.82
C LEU A 26 15.08 20.49 -23.07
N ALA A 27 14.00 21.23 -22.95
CA ALA A 27 13.22 21.74 -24.07
C ALA A 27 14.03 22.75 -24.94
N ALA A 28 14.95 23.52 -24.31
CA ALA A 28 15.81 24.46 -25.01
C ALA A 28 17.00 23.80 -25.74
N VAL A 29 17.54 22.70 -25.19
CA VAL A 29 18.75 22.04 -25.70
C VAL A 29 18.43 20.98 -26.74
N TYR A 30 17.33 20.24 -26.58
CA TYR A 30 17.00 19.10 -27.44
C TYR A 30 15.76 19.38 -28.30
N PRO A 31 15.79 19.07 -29.61
CA PRO A 31 14.58 19.01 -30.42
C PRO A 31 13.63 17.97 -29.76
N HIS A 32 12.41 18.41 -29.46
CA HIS A 32 11.43 17.58 -28.74
C HIS A 32 11.79 17.24 -27.28
N GLY A 33 12.56 18.10 -26.58
CA GLY A 33 12.89 17.91 -25.15
C GLY A 33 11.65 17.78 -24.25
N GLU A 34 10.51 18.31 -24.66
CA GLU A 34 9.19 18.15 -24.01
C GLU A 34 8.75 16.68 -23.89
N LEU A 35 9.18 15.82 -24.83
CA LEU A 35 8.89 14.38 -24.80
C LEU A 35 9.77 13.64 -23.78
N LEU A 36 10.88 14.24 -23.35
CA LEU A 36 11.80 13.63 -22.38
C LEU A 36 11.36 13.92 -20.94
N LEU A 37 10.95 15.16 -20.68
CA LEU A 37 10.56 15.59 -19.33
C LEU A 37 9.45 16.64 -19.41
N ALA A 38 8.24 16.28 -18.99
CA ALA A 38 7.14 17.22 -18.87
C ALA A 38 7.40 18.20 -17.71
N SER A 39 7.05 19.47 -17.89
CA SER A 39 7.15 20.44 -16.82
C SER A 39 6.06 20.24 -15.76
N PRO A 40 6.31 20.60 -14.49
CA PRO A 40 5.27 20.59 -13.45
C PRO A 40 3.99 21.33 -13.86
N ALA A 41 4.12 22.43 -14.62
CA ALA A 41 2.97 23.19 -15.12
C ALA A 41 2.12 22.38 -16.09
N ASP A 42 2.75 21.69 -17.07
CA ASP A 42 2.06 20.83 -18.03
C ASP A 42 1.37 19.65 -17.34
N VAL A 43 2.05 19.05 -16.36
CA VAL A 43 1.50 17.95 -15.55
C VAL A 43 0.26 18.40 -14.79
N LEU A 44 0.29 19.57 -14.15
CA LEU A 44 -0.86 20.11 -13.42
C LEU A 44 -2.03 20.47 -14.36
N LEU A 45 -1.74 21.09 -15.50
CA LEU A 45 -2.75 21.39 -16.53
C LEU A 45 -3.41 20.09 -17.01
N ARG A 46 -2.58 19.08 -17.31
CA ARG A 46 -3.08 17.79 -17.80
C ARG A 46 -3.89 17.06 -16.74
N LEU A 47 -3.44 17.07 -15.49
CA LEU A 47 -4.17 16.51 -14.37
C LEU A 47 -5.53 17.19 -14.20
N GLY A 48 -5.59 18.52 -14.33
CA GLY A 48 -6.85 19.28 -14.29
C GLY A 48 -7.81 18.87 -15.40
N GLN A 49 -7.31 18.70 -16.64
CA GLN A 49 -8.11 18.22 -17.76
C GLN A 49 -8.66 16.81 -17.55
N LEU A 50 -7.83 15.91 -17.02
CA LEU A 50 -8.24 14.54 -16.72
C LEU A 50 -9.27 14.48 -15.59
N ALA A 51 -9.08 15.26 -14.53
CA ALA A 51 -9.93 15.25 -13.32
C ALA A 51 -11.38 15.67 -13.59
N VAL A 52 -11.64 16.43 -14.66
CA VAL A 52 -13.01 16.82 -15.07
C VAL A 52 -13.73 15.66 -15.76
N THR A 53 -13.01 14.63 -16.23
CA THR A 53 -13.61 13.53 -16.98
C THR A 53 -14.10 12.39 -16.07
N ALA A 54 -15.31 11.89 -16.31
CA ALA A 54 -15.84 10.72 -15.60
C ALA A 54 -14.98 9.45 -15.81
N ALA A 55 -14.36 9.33 -16.98
CA ALA A 55 -13.47 8.22 -17.33
C ALA A 55 -12.26 8.15 -16.39
N PHE A 56 -11.67 9.29 -16.02
CA PHE A 56 -10.57 9.37 -15.06
C PHE A 56 -10.95 8.76 -13.71
N TRP A 57 -12.06 9.22 -13.12
CA TRP A 57 -12.50 8.73 -11.81
C TRP A 57 -12.92 7.26 -11.84
N ARG A 58 -13.49 6.79 -12.95
CA ARG A 58 -13.79 5.37 -13.13
C ARG A 58 -12.50 4.52 -13.13
N THR A 59 -11.45 4.96 -13.83
CA THR A 59 -10.14 4.30 -13.85
C THR A 59 -9.52 4.28 -12.45
N VAL A 60 -9.52 5.42 -11.75
CA VAL A 60 -9.00 5.52 -10.37
C VAL A 60 -9.75 4.59 -9.43
N ALA A 61 -11.09 4.63 -9.45
CA ALA A 61 -11.92 3.77 -8.59
C ALA A 61 -11.69 2.28 -8.87
N TRP A 62 -11.56 1.91 -10.14
CA TRP A 62 -11.36 0.53 -10.55
C TRP A 62 -10.04 -0.06 -10.05
N SER A 63 -8.92 0.68 -10.20
CA SER A 63 -7.63 0.28 -9.64
C SER A 63 -7.65 0.28 -8.11
N ALA A 64 -8.26 1.31 -7.50
CA ALA A 64 -8.36 1.43 -6.05
C ALA A 64 -9.11 0.23 -5.42
N VAL A 65 -10.23 -0.18 -5.99
CA VAL A 65 -11.00 -1.34 -5.50
C VAL A 65 -10.18 -2.62 -5.55
N ARG A 66 -9.40 -2.85 -6.60
CA ARG A 66 -8.57 -4.05 -6.72
C ARG A 66 -7.41 -4.05 -5.74
N ILE A 67 -6.64 -2.97 -5.70
CA ILE A 67 -5.45 -2.86 -4.86
C ILE A 67 -5.85 -2.89 -3.38
N PHE A 68 -6.86 -2.12 -3.01
CA PHE A 68 -7.35 -2.08 -1.63
C PHE A 68 -8.10 -3.37 -1.24
N GLY A 69 -8.81 -3.98 -2.18
CA GLY A 69 -9.41 -5.30 -1.99
C GLY A 69 -8.38 -6.36 -1.65
N GLY A 70 -7.24 -6.36 -2.36
CA GLY A 70 -6.08 -7.20 -2.06
C GLY A 70 -5.50 -6.94 -0.67
N PHE A 71 -5.38 -5.66 -0.29
CA PHE A 71 -4.94 -5.27 1.06
C PHE A 71 -5.86 -5.79 2.16
N LEU A 72 -7.18 -5.61 2.01
CA LEU A 72 -8.15 -6.08 3.01
C LEU A 72 -8.14 -7.60 3.13
N LEU A 73 -8.17 -8.31 2.00
CA LEU A 73 -8.11 -9.76 1.96
C LEU A 73 -6.87 -10.30 2.68
N ALA A 74 -5.70 -9.74 2.34
CA ALA A 74 -4.44 -10.14 2.96
C ALA A 74 -4.39 -9.80 4.45
N THR A 75 -4.93 -8.66 4.84
CA THR A 75 -4.95 -8.24 6.26
C THR A 75 -5.77 -9.22 7.09
N VAL A 76 -6.98 -9.58 6.64
CA VAL A 76 -7.82 -10.56 7.34
C VAL A 76 -7.13 -11.92 7.40
N LEU A 77 -6.61 -12.40 6.27
CA LEU A 77 -5.91 -13.68 6.19
C LEU A 77 -4.67 -13.70 7.08
N ALA A 78 -3.83 -12.66 7.02
CA ALA A 78 -2.60 -12.58 7.79
C ALA A 78 -2.83 -12.52 9.30
N VAL A 79 -3.88 -11.82 9.76
CA VAL A 79 -4.27 -11.80 11.18
C VAL A 79 -4.73 -13.19 11.63
N ALA A 80 -5.52 -13.89 10.84
CA ALA A 80 -5.95 -15.26 11.14
C ALA A 80 -4.76 -16.23 11.19
N LEU A 81 -3.84 -16.14 10.22
CA LEU A 81 -2.61 -16.95 10.18
C LEU A 81 -1.68 -16.62 11.37
N ALA A 82 -1.55 -15.35 11.76
CA ALA A 82 -0.75 -14.94 12.91
C ALA A 82 -1.33 -15.49 14.23
N ALA A 83 -2.64 -15.44 14.39
CA ALA A 83 -3.31 -16.01 15.55
C ALA A 83 -3.11 -17.55 15.62
N LEU A 84 -3.22 -18.24 14.50
CA LEU A 84 -2.97 -19.68 14.42
C LEU A 84 -1.51 -20.04 14.72
N ALA A 85 -0.56 -19.26 14.19
CA ALA A 85 0.87 -19.43 14.41
C ALA A 85 1.27 -19.15 15.87
N ALA A 86 0.59 -18.20 16.53
CA ALA A 86 0.78 -17.93 17.95
C ALA A 86 0.26 -19.09 18.83
N TRP A 87 -0.80 -19.77 18.37
CA TRP A 87 -1.36 -20.92 19.11
C TRP A 87 -0.60 -22.22 18.84
N LYS A 88 -0.14 -22.48 17.59
CA LYS A 88 0.48 -23.74 17.18
C LYS A 88 1.91 -23.51 16.67
N GLN A 89 2.91 -23.92 17.46
CA GLN A 89 4.33 -23.73 17.12
C GLN A 89 4.75 -24.43 15.82
N TRP A 90 4.19 -25.63 15.52
CA TRP A 90 4.47 -26.31 14.27
C TRP A 90 4.01 -25.51 13.05
N PHE A 91 2.83 -24.83 13.16
CA PHE A 91 2.30 -23.98 12.09
C PHE A 91 3.17 -22.76 11.87
N ARG A 92 3.70 -22.16 12.95
CA ARG A 92 4.70 -21.08 12.87
C ARG A 92 5.94 -21.52 12.10
N GLY A 93 6.44 -22.75 12.36
CA GLY A 93 7.58 -23.33 11.63
C GLY A 93 7.27 -23.54 10.14
N LEU A 94 6.04 -23.98 9.81
CA LEU A 94 5.59 -24.13 8.43
C LEU A 94 5.49 -22.81 7.66
N MET A 95 5.03 -21.75 8.32
CA MET A 95 4.88 -20.43 7.70
C MET A 95 6.20 -19.69 7.51
N ALA A 96 7.22 -20.00 8.31
CA ALA A 96 8.50 -19.27 8.28
C ALA A 96 9.18 -19.25 6.90
N PRO A 97 9.40 -20.41 6.22
CA PRO A 97 10.03 -20.41 4.90
C PRO A 97 9.16 -19.74 3.82
N LEU A 98 7.83 -19.87 3.91
CA LEU A 98 6.91 -19.22 2.96
C LEU A 98 7.01 -17.70 3.05
N VAL A 99 6.95 -17.15 4.27
CA VAL A 99 7.07 -15.71 4.51
C VAL A 99 8.44 -15.19 4.10
N ALA A 100 9.50 -15.97 4.38
CA ALA A 100 10.87 -15.63 3.95
C ALA A 100 10.99 -15.58 2.42
N ALA A 101 10.43 -16.54 1.71
CA ALA A 101 10.42 -16.59 0.25
C ALA A 101 9.71 -15.37 -0.35
N VAL A 102 8.50 -15.03 0.13
CA VAL A 102 7.74 -13.86 -0.35
C VAL A 102 8.52 -12.55 -0.13
N LYS A 103 9.27 -12.43 0.97
CA LYS A 103 10.08 -11.25 1.26
C LYS A 103 11.36 -11.15 0.41
N ALA A 104 11.92 -12.26 0.01
CA ALA A 104 13.20 -12.33 -0.71
C ALA A 104 13.04 -12.14 -2.23
N VAL A 105 11.92 -12.59 -2.81
CA VAL A 105 11.70 -12.57 -4.25
C VAL A 105 11.32 -11.16 -4.73
N PRO A 106 11.95 -10.64 -5.80
CA PRO A 106 11.56 -9.37 -6.39
C PRO A 106 10.10 -9.37 -6.86
N VAL A 107 9.37 -8.29 -6.59
CA VAL A 107 7.93 -8.17 -6.92
C VAL A 107 7.67 -8.41 -8.41
N ALA A 108 8.53 -7.88 -9.28
CA ALA A 108 8.39 -8.05 -10.74
C ALA A 108 8.41 -9.52 -11.17
N SER A 109 9.26 -10.35 -10.52
CA SER A 109 9.30 -11.79 -10.78
C SER A 109 8.00 -12.49 -10.38
N PHE A 110 7.41 -12.10 -9.23
CA PHE A 110 6.10 -12.61 -8.84
C PHE A 110 4.99 -12.20 -9.79
N ILE A 111 5.03 -10.98 -10.33
CA ILE A 111 4.03 -10.50 -11.30
C ILE A 111 4.06 -11.36 -12.55
N ILE A 112 5.26 -11.57 -13.13
CA ILE A 112 5.44 -12.38 -14.35
C ILE A 112 5.01 -13.84 -14.09
N LEU A 113 5.41 -14.40 -12.96
CA LEU A 113 5.03 -15.76 -12.59
C LEU A 113 3.50 -15.90 -12.42
N ALA A 114 2.86 -14.94 -11.78
CA ALA A 114 1.42 -14.94 -11.55
C ALA A 114 0.62 -14.86 -12.87
N LEU A 115 1.15 -14.18 -13.89
CA LEU A 115 0.51 -14.09 -15.22
C LEU A 115 0.38 -15.46 -15.92
N VAL A 116 1.14 -16.47 -15.48
CA VAL A 116 0.99 -17.84 -16.03
C VAL A 116 -0.33 -18.48 -15.62
N TRP A 117 -0.85 -18.14 -14.44
CA TRP A 117 -2.07 -18.75 -13.88
C TRP A 117 -3.24 -17.80 -13.72
N LEU A 118 -2.95 -16.50 -13.58
CA LEU A 118 -3.96 -15.48 -13.33
C LEU A 118 -4.17 -14.60 -14.57
N ASN A 119 -5.43 -14.18 -14.76
CA ASN A 119 -5.72 -13.16 -15.75
C ASN A 119 -5.25 -11.77 -15.28
N SER A 120 -5.02 -10.86 -16.21
CA SER A 120 -4.57 -9.49 -15.91
C SER A 120 -5.51 -8.75 -14.95
N GLN A 121 -6.83 -9.05 -14.98
CA GLN A 121 -7.83 -8.35 -14.17
C GLN A 121 -7.70 -8.63 -12.65
N SER A 122 -7.27 -9.83 -12.25
CA SER A 122 -7.09 -10.23 -10.85
C SER A 122 -5.66 -10.05 -10.34
N LEU A 123 -4.72 -9.73 -11.24
CA LEU A 123 -3.30 -9.68 -10.95
C LEU A 123 -2.96 -8.64 -9.87
N SER A 124 -3.47 -7.41 -9.99
CA SER A 124 -3.17 -6.33 -9.02
C SER A 124 -3.73 -6.65 -7.63
N LEU A 125 -4.91 -7.28 -7.55
CA LEU A 125 -5.48 -7.77 -6.28
C LEU A 125 -4.57 -8.81 -5.64
N PHE A 126 -4.14 -9.82 -6.41
CA PHE A 126 -3.31 -10.92 -5.92
C PHE A 126 -1.93 -10.42 -5.47
N ILE A 127 -1.26 -9.61 -6.28
CA ILE A 127 0.09 -9.09 -5.96
C ILE A 127 0.04 -8.13 -4.76
N SER A 128 -0.98 -7.28 -4.67
CA SER A 128 -1.21 -6.43 -3.49
C SER A 128 -1.39 -7.29 -2.23
N ALA A 129 -2.20 -8.34 -2.31
CA ALA A 129 -2.41 -9.26 -1.19
C ALA A 129 -1.11 -9.99 -0.79
N LEU A 130 -0.34 -10.46 -1.76
CA LEU A 130 0.92 -11.17 -1.51
C LEU A 130 1.93 -10.29 -0.77
N MET A 131 2.03 -9.00 -1.12
CA MET A 131 2.98 -8.06 -0.49
C MET A 131 2.56 -7.60 0.90
N VAL A 132 1.26 -7.57 1.19
CA VAL A 132 0.72 -7.18 2.50
C VAL A 132 0.80 -8.31 3.52
N LEU A 133 0.69 -9.56 3.07
CA LEU A 133 0.64 -10.73 3.95
C LEU A 133 1.83 -10.83 4.91
N PRO A 134 3.12 -10.74 4.48
CA PRO A 134 4.26 -10.86 5.38
C PRO A 134 4.30 -9.81 6.50
N PRO A 135 4.21 -8.48 6.23
CA PRO A 135 4.29 -7.48 7.29
C PRO A 135 3.14 -7.60 8.29
N VAL A 136 1.91 -7.89 7.83
CA VAL A 136 0.76 -8.03 8.74
C VAL A 136 0.87 -9.31 9.57
N TYR A 137 1.27 -10.42 8.96
CA TYR A 137 1.49 -11.68 9.66
C TYR A 137 2.58 -11.55 10.73
N LEU A 138 3.76 -11.02 10.39
CA LEU A 138 4.89 -10.93 11.30
C LEU A 138 4.62 -10.00 12.47
N ASN A 139 4.10 -8.79 12.21
CA ASN A 139 3.78 -7.85 13.28
C ASN A 139 2.60 -8.34 14.13
N GLY A 140 1.59 -8.96 13.52
CA GLY A 140 0.47 -9.56 14.24
C GLY A 140 0.93 -10.68 15.17
N LEU A 141 1.78 -11.59 14.67
CA LEU A 141 2.37 -12.66 15.45
C LEU A 141 3.23 -12.11 16.61
N GLU A 142 4.06 -11.12 16.34
CA GLU A 142 4.89 -10.49 17.35
C GLU A 142 4.06 -9.80 18.42
N GLY A 143 3.03 -9.06 18.05
CA GLY A 143 2.10 -8.43 19.00
C GLY A 143 1.43 -9.43 19.93
N ILE A 144 0.97 -10.58 19.38
CA ILE A 144 0.37 -11.65 20.19
C ILE A 144 1.40 -12.30 21.12
N CYS A 145 2.61 -12.59 20.63
CA CYS A 145 3.66 -13.22 21.43
C CYS A 145 4.23 -12.31 22.53
N ARG A 146 4.18 -11.00 22.35
CA ARG A 146 4.64 -9.98 23.33
C ARG A 146 3.57 -9.57 24.33
N THR A 147 2.37 -10.13 24.26
CA THR A 147 1.33 -9.89 25.27
C THR A 147 1.82 -10.27 26.67
N ASP A 148 1.57 -9.41 27.67
CA ASP A 148 2.05 -9.58 29.04
C ASP A 148 1.54 -10.87 29.64
N ARG A 149 2.50 -11.77 29.97
CA ARG A 149 2.21 -13.08 30.56
C ARG A 149 1.57 -12.97 31.95
N ARG A 150 1.92 -11.94 32.73
CA ARG A 150 1.36 -11.72 34.07
C ARG A 150 -0.14 -11.44 34.00
N LEU A 151 -0.56 -10.62 33.05
CA LEU A 151 -1.98 -10.33 32.81
C LEU A 151 -2.73 -11.58 32.34
N LEU A 152 -2.10 -12.42 31.53
CA LEU A 152 -2.70 -13.68 31.07
C LEU A 152 -2.82 -14.71 32.20
N GLU A 153 -1.84 -14.79 33.11
CA GLU A 153 -1.87 -15.63 34.30
C GLU A 153 -2.95 -15.16 35.27
N MET A 154 -3.03 -13.86 35.54
CA MET A 154 -4.10 -13.25 36.34
C MET A 154 -5.49 -13.59 35.74
N ALA A 155 -5.65 -13.40 34.43
CA ALA A 155 -6.92 -13.71 33.75
C ALA A 155 -7.27 -15.21 33.82
N ARG A 156 -6.28 -16.10 33.93
CA ARG A 156 -6.48 -17.53 34.10
C ARG A 156 -6.94 -17.85 35.53
N VAL A 157 -6.28 -17.27 36.55
CA VAL A 157 -6.63 -17.43 37.95
C VAL A 157 -8.07 -16.96 38.22
N PHE A 158 -8.44 -15.80 37.73
CA PHE A 158 -9.78 -15.25 37.85
C PHE A 158 -10.80 -15.83 36.86
N ARG A 159 -10.43 -16.88 36.10
CA ARG A 159 -11.29 -17.53 35.09
C ARG A 159 -11.97 -16.58 34.13
N VAL A 160 -11.27 -15.50 33.71
CA VAL A 160 -11.82 -14.51 32.78
C VAL A 160 -12.16 -15.20 31.44
N PRO A 161 -13.40 -15.06 30.92
CA PRO A 161 -13.82 -15.69 29.68
C PRO A 161 -13.02 -15.17 28.48
N LEU A 162 -12.82 -16.01 27.46
CA LEU A 162 -11.98 -15.72 26.27
C LEU A 162 -12.32 -14.37 25.61
N GLY A 163 -13.59 -14.04 25.45
CA GLY A 163 -14.00 -12.78 24.82
C GLY A 163 -13.52 -11.54 25.59
N ARG A 164 -13.60 -11.55 26.94
CA ARG A 164 -13.08 -10.45 27.76
C ARG A 164 -11.55 -10.41 27.73
N ARG A 165 -10.88 -11.57 27.71
CA ARG A 165 -9.43 -11.65 27.60
C ARG A 165 -8.94 -11.10 26.26
N LEU A 166 -9.61 -11.44 25.15
CA LEU A 166 -9.30 -10.90 23.82
C LEU A 166 -9.46 -9.39 23.81
N ARG A 167 -10.60 -8.88 24.31
CA ARG A 167 -10.90 -7.44 24.26
C ARG A 167 -10.10 -6.62 25.27
N GLY A 168 -9.84 -7.12 26.47
CA GLY A 168 -9.20 -6.38 27.56
C GLY A 168 -7.70 -6.56 27.67
N ILE A 169 -7.13 -7.64 27.11
CA ILE A 169 -5.69 -7.93 27.24
C ILE A 169 -5.00 -7.97 25.86
N TYR A 170 -5.47 -8.84 24.95
CA TYR A 170 -4.81 -9.01 23.66
C TYR A 170 -4.99 -7.79 22.76
N LEU A 171 -6.21 -7.33 22.57
CA LEU A 171 -6.50 -6.25 21.63
C LEU A 171 -5.72 -4.96 21.95
N PRO A 172 -5.67 -4.46 23.21
CA PRO A 172 -4.89 -3.28 23.54
C PRO A 172 -3.40 -3.41 23.24
N GLN A 173 -2.82 -4.58 23.50
CA GLN A 173 -1.39 -4.82 23.35
C GLN A 173 -0.97 -5.15 21.91
N VAL A 174 -1.84 -5.78 21.12
CA VAL A 174 -1.59 -6.12 19.71
C VAL A 174 -1.84 -4.94 18.79
N MET A 175 -2.74 -4.02 19.15
CA MET A 175 -3.17 -2.93 18.28
C MET A 175 -2.04 -1.99 17.80
N PRO A 176 -1.03 -1.62 18.61
CA PRO A 176 0.10 -0.82 18.13
C PRO A 176 0.91 -1.53 17.04
N TYR A 177 1.10 -2.84 17.18
CA TYR A 177 1.76 -3.68 16.16
C TYR A 177 0.92 -3.77 14.89
N PHE A 178 -0.40 -3.94 15.04
CA PHE A 178 -1.33 -3.95 13.91
C PHE A 178 -1.31 -2.62 13.15
N ARG A 179 -1.34 -1.49 13.86
CA ARG A 179 -1.26 -0.16 13.26
C ARG A 179 0.02 0.01 12.42
N THR A 180 1.17 -0.41 12.97
CA THR A 180 2.46 -0.38 12.25
C THR A 180 2.42 -1.28 11.01
N ALA A 181 1.88 -2.49 11.15
CA ALA A 181 1.75 -3.44 10.05
C ALA A 181 0.87 -2.92 8.93
N VAL A 182 -0.24 -2.28 9.27
CA VAL A 182 -1.18 -1.67 8.32
C VAL A 182 -0.54 -0.52 7.56
N SER A 183 0.16 0.39 8.23
CA SER A 183 0.86 1.49 7.56
C SER A 183 1.90 0.99 6.56
N LEU A 184 2.72 0.02 6.95
CA LEU A 184 3.68 -0.63 6.05
C LEU A 184 2.98 -1.35 4.90
N GLY A 185 1.92 -2.10 5.20
CA GLY A 185 1.15 -2.86 4.23
C GLY A 185 0.48 -1.98 3.18
N LEU A 186 -0.10 -0.84 3.57
CA LEU A 186 -0.72 0.12 2.65
C LEU A 186 0.29 0.69 1.65
N GLY A 187 1.48 1.10 2.12
CA GLY A 187 2.53 1.57 1.21
C GLY A 187 3.01 0.49 0.23
N LEU A 188 3.13 -0.76 0.69
CA LEU A 188 3.55 -1.88 -0.15
C LEU A 188 2.48 -2.30 -1.15
N CYS A 189 1.20 -2.37 -0.76
CA CYS A 189 0.12 -2.80 -1.67
C CYS A 189 -0.04 -1.84 -2.86
N TRP A 190 0.05 -0.53 -2.64
CA TRP A 190 -0.05 0.45 -3.72
C TRP A 190 1.12 0.37 -4.69
N LYS A 191 2.35 0.27 -4.18
CA LYS A 191 3.55 0.12 -5.03
C LYS A 191 3.49 -1.15 -5.87
N ALA A 192 3.17 -2.28 -5.23
CA ALA A 192 3.13 -3.57 -5.89
C ALA A 192 1.91 -3.73 -6.80
N GLY A 193 0.74 -3.25 -6.39
CA GLY A 193 -0.48 -3.29 -7.20
C GLY A 193 -0.39 -2.42 -8.45
N ALA A 194 0.16 -1.20 -8.34
CA ALA A 194 0.42 -0.36 -9.50
C ALA A 194 1.44 -1.00 -10.46
N ALA A 195 2.53 -1.59 -9.93
CA ALA A 195 3.49 -2.33 -10.75
C ALA A 195 2.84 -3.52 -11.47
N ALA A 196 1.95 -4.24 -10.79
CA ALA A 196 1.19 -5.34 -11.39
C ALA A 196 0.26 -4.86 -12.51
N GLU A 197 -0.37 -3.69 -12.37
CA GLU A 197 -1.19 -3.09 -13.44
C GLU A 197 -0.36 -2.61 -14.63
N ILE A 198 0.86 -2.08 -14.39
CA ILE A 198 1.76 -1.63 -15.46
C ILE A 198 2.29 -2.82 -16.29
N ILE A 199 2.57 -3.95 -15.63
CA ILE A 199 3.11 -5.14 -16.31
C ILE A 199 1.99 -5.99 -16.90
N GLY A 200 0.88 -6.18 -16.16
CA GLY A 200 -0.24 -7.03 -16.56
C GLY A 200 -1.26 -6.35 -17.48
N LEU A 201 -1.23 -5.03 -17.59
CA LEU A 201 -2.09 -4.20 -18.45
C LEU A 201 -3.59 -4.55 -18.35
N PRO A 202 -4.18 -4.62 -17.16
CA PRO A 202 -5.61 -4.89 -17.04
C PRO A 202 -6.41 -3.71 -17.57
N ALA A 203 -7.34 -3.97 -18.49
CA ALA A 203 -8.14 -2.95 -19.16
C ALA A 203 -8.85 -2.02 -18.16
N GLY A 204 -8.74 -0.70 -18.39
CA GLY A 204 -9.35 0.35 -17.58
C GLY A 204 -8.62 0.66 -16.28
N SER A 205 -7.38 0.18 -16.08
CA SER A 205 -6.56 0.47 -14.90
C SER A 205 -5.71 1.73 -15.04
N MET A 206 -5.24 2.27 -13.89
CA MET A 206 -4.28 3.37 -13.89
C MET A 206 -2.93 2.94 -14.49
N GLY A 207 -2.49 1.69 -14.25
CA GLY A 207 -1.27 1.14 -14.81
C GLY A 207 -1.31 1.00 -16.34
N GLU A 208 -2.45 0.58 -16.91
CA GLU A 208 -2.65 0.56 -18.36
C GLU A 208 -2.55 1.97 -18.96
N ARG A 209 -3.19 2.98 -18.33
CA ARG A 209 -3.11 4.38 -18.79
C ARG A 209 -1.70 4.92 -18.76
N LEU A 210 -0.96 4.62 -17.69
CA LEU A 210 0.43 5.02 -17.55
C LEU A 210 1.31 4.37 -18.62
N TYR A 211 1.13 3.06 -18.88
CA TYR A 211 1.85 2.35 -19.93
C TYR A 211 1.52 2.89 -21.33
N THR A 212 0.25 3.13 -21.60
CA THR A 212 -0.21 3.73 -22.87
C THR A 212 0.41 5.11 -23.09
N ALA A 213 0.42 5.96 -22.07
CA ALA A 213 1.08 7.26 -22.13
C ALA A 213 2.58 7.15 -22.46
N LYS A 214 3.27 6.14 -21.91
CA LYS A 214 4.67 5.85 -22.24
C LYS A 214 4.84 5.47 -23.72
N VAL A 215 4.00 4.54 -24.21
CA VAL A 215 4.12 4.04 -25.61
C VAL A 215 3.87 5.14 -26.64
N TYR A 216 2.94 6.03 -26.35
CA TYR A 216 2.61 7.16 -27.25
C TYR A 216 3.42 8.43 -26.97
N PHE A 217 4.45 8.37 -26.12
CA PHE A 217 5.31 9.51 -25.76
C PHE A 217 4.53 10.71 -25.20
N GLN A 218 3.41 10.45 -24.53
CA GLN A 218 2.59 11.47 -23.84
C GLN A 218 3.14 11.72 -22.43
N THR A 219 4.28 12.39 -22.34
CA THR A 219 5.02 12.52 -21.08
C THR A 219 4.23 13.26 -20.01
N ALA A 220 3.44 14.27 -20.36
CA ALA A 220 2.56 14.95 -19.41
C ALA A 220 1.50 14.01 -18.81
N ASP A 221 0.91 13.11 -19.61
CA ASP A 221 -0.02 12.08 -19.14
C ASP A 221 0.66 11.05 -18.23
N LEU A 222 1.87 10.62 -18.61
CA LEU A 222 2.67 9.67 -17.81
C LEU A 222 2.90 10.21 -16.39
N PHE A 223 3.34 11.47 -16.27
CA PHE A 223 3.53 12.11 -14.98
C PHE A 223 2.21 12.37 -14.25
N ALA A 224 1.14 12.80 -14.97
CA ALA A 224 -0.18 13.02 -14.37
C ALA A 224 -0.74 11.74 -13.75
N TRP A 225 -0.65 10.58 -14.42
CA TRP A 225 -1.05 9.29 -13.85
C TRP A 225 -0.16 8.86 -12.70
N THR A 226 1.16 9.11 -12.76
CA THR A 226 2.08 8.85 -11.65
C THR A 226 1.69 9.65 -10.41
N VAL A 227 1.45 10.96 -10.56
CA VAL A 227 0.99 11.83 -9.48
C VAL A 227 -0.36 11.34 -8.92
N THR A 228 -1.26 10.91 -9.80
CA THR A 228 -2.57 10.36 -9.40
C THR A 228 -2.39 9.11 -8.52
N ILE A 229 -1.55 8.15 -8.92
CA ILE A 229 -1.27 6.93 -8.14
C ILE A 229 -0.73 7.29 -6.76
N VAL A 230 0.24 8.22 -6.69
CA VAL A 230 0.81 8.68 -5.41
C VAL A 230 -0.24 9.38 -4.55
N ALA A 231 -1.03 10.29 -5.13
CA ALA A 231 -2.07 11.01 -4.39
C ALA A 231 -3.13 10.07 -3.82
N VAL A 232 -3.62 9.14 -4.62
CA VAL A 232 -4.60 8.13 -4.20
C VAL A 232 -4.02 7.24 -3.10
N SER A 233 -2.77 6.79 -3.22
CA SER A 233 -2.07 6.01 -2.20
C SER A 233 -2.03 6.74 -0.85
N VAL A 234 -1.60 8.00 -0.85
CA VAL A 234 -1.52 8.84 0.37
C VAL A 234 -2.89 9.08 0.99
N VAL A 235 -3.91 9.34 0.17
CA VAL A 235 -5.28 9.54 0.65
C VAL A 235 -5.80 8.27 1.33
N PHE A 236 -5.64 7.11 0.70
CA PHE A 236 -6.06 5.83 1.27
C PHE A 236 -5.32 5.51 2.57
N GLU A 237 -4.01 5.71 2.60
CA GLU A 237 -3.22 5.50 3.82
C GLU A 237 -3.74 6.37 4.97
N ARG A 238 -3.90 7.67 4.73
CA ARG A 238 -4.39 8.60 5.77
C ARG A 238 -5.79 8.26 6.25
N LEU A 239 -6.71 7.97 5.32
CA LEU A 239 -8.10 7.63 5.66
C LEU A 239 -8.17 6.33 6.46
N PHE A 240 -7.44 5.30 6.05
CA PHE A 240 -7.46 4.02 6.74
C PHE A 240 -6.79 4.08 8.12
N LEU A 241 -5.64 4.75 8.24
CA LEU A 241 -5.00 4.94 9.55
C LEU A 241 -5.87 5.78 10.48
N ALA A 242 -6.52 6.83 9.99
CA ALA A 242 -7.47 7.61 10.78
C ALA A 242 -8.67 6.76 11.24
N LEU A 243 -9.14 5.82 10.41
CA LEU A 243 -10.18 4.87 10.81
C LEU A 243 -9.68 3.93 11.92
N VAL A 244 -8.48 3.37 11.77
CA VAL A 244 -7.86 2.50 12.78
C VAL A 244 -7.68 3.27 14.10
N ASP A 245 -7.15 4.49 14.06
CA ASP A 245 -6.94 5.33 15.24
C ASP A 245 -8.27 5.71 15.95
N ARG A 246 -9.33 5.96 15.18
CA ARG A 246 -10.68 6.19 15.74
C ARG A 246 -11.26 4.94 16.42
N LEU A 247 -11.03 3.77 15.83
CA LEU A 247 -11.47 2.51 16.43
C LEU A 247 -10.71 2.21 17.72
N MET A 248 -9.40 2.50 17.76
CA MET A 248 -8.58 2.40 18.96
C MET A 248 -9.08 3.35 20.06
N GLY A 249 -9.27 4.62 19.75
CA GLY A 249 -9.75 5.62 20.72
C GLY A 249 -11.14 5.31 21.31
N LYS A 250 -12.07 4.75 20.49
CA LYS A 250 -13.39 4.31 20.98
C LYS A 250 -13.32 3.06 21.84
N ALA A 251 -12.32 2.22 21.64
CA ALA A 251 -12.10 1.01 22.44
C ALA A 251 -11.37 1.28 23.77
N GLY A 252 -10.97 2.55 24.04
CA GLY A 252 -10.18 2.94 25.22
C GLY A 252 -8.74 2.42 25.17
N LEU A 253 -8.18 2.29 23.96
CA LEU A 253 -6.88 1.69 23.66
C LEU A 253 -5.83 2.76 23.34
#